data_4d2209aafb170cee2cd7a01d36cb0ea4
#
_entry.id   4d2209aafb170cee2cd7a01d36cb0ea4
#
_cell.length_a   1.000
_cell.length_b   1.000
_cell.length_c   1.000
_cell.angle_alpha   90.00
_cell.angle_beta   90.00
_cell.angle_gamma   90.00
#
_symmetry.space_group_name_H-M   'P 1'
#
loop_
_entity.id
_entity.type
_entity.pdbx_description
1 polymer ?
#
loop_
_entity_poly.entity_id
_entity_poly.type
_entity_poly.pdbx_seq_one_letter_code
_entity_poly.pdbx_strand_id
1 'polypeptide(L)'
;NDFYEELSNMRLRWPNLIVTKIQYNPRFPISVKMAINVGIKSSHNEHLLITTTDATPASEQWLQMMGKAFTRGEIVLGYTSIEQGEGLTSYLIRLSRMQISTYWLAQAVRGRAYRGSRSNIGFTKSLYFGVKGFTHLNMNIGENDLFIQSIAHDNNASVVLIPKGRMIERQWGGMKWWMQHLHHYA
;
A
#
# COMPACT_ATOMS: atom_id res chain seq x y z
N ASN A 1 19.92 10.87 13.41
CA ASN A 1 19.23 9.92 14.30
C ASN A 1 18.04 10.52 15.05
N ASP A 2 17.80 11.82 14.91
CA ASP A 2 16.72 12.54 15.59
C ASP A 2 15.32 11.97 15.29
N PHE A 3 15.09 11.57 14.03
CA PHE A 3 13.81 11.00 13.61
C PHE A 3 13.45 9.67 14.31
N TYR A 4 14.44 8.81 14.55
CA TYR A 4 14.20 7.56 15.28
C TYR A 4 13.87 7.82 16.75
N GLU A 5 14.53 8.80 17.37
CA GLU A 5 14.27 9.21 18.75
C GLU A 5 12.89 9.84 18.86
N GLU A 6 12.50 10.67 17.89
CA GLU A 6 11.16 11.26 17.81
C GLU A 6 10.07 10.16 17.74
N LEU A 7 10.22 9.21 16.83
CA LEU A 7 9.29 8.06 16.73
C LEU A 7 9.28 7.20 17.99
N SER A 8 10.44 7.02 18.63
CA SER A 8 10.53 6.26 19.88
C SER A 8 9.81 6.97 21.03
N ASN A 9 9.89 8.29 21.09
CA ASN A 9 9.16 9.10 22.06
C ASN A 9 7.63 9.05 21.83
N MET A 10 7.19 8.92 20.58
CA MET A 10 5.76 8.74 20.27
C MET A 10 5.18 7.46 20.90
N ARG A 11 5.97 6.42 21.16
CA ARG A 11 5.53 5.20 21.84
C ARG A 11 4.99 5.47 23.25
N LEU A 12 5.46 6.49 23.92
CA LEU A 12 4.96 6.89 25.25
C LEU A 12 3.49 7.36 25.16
N ARG A 13 3.14 8.01 24.03
CA ARG A 13 1.79 8.49 23.75
C ARG A 13 0.91 7.43 23.12
N TRP A 14 1.51 6.51 22.34
CA TRP A 14 0.83 5.48 21.56
C TRP A 14 1.39 4.10 21.91
N PRO A 15 0.89 3.42 22.95
CA PRO A 15 1.45 2.14 23.44
C PRO A 15 1.49 1.02 22.40
N ASN A 16 0.58 1.08 21.43
CA ASN A 16 0.50 0.09 20.33
C ASN A 16 1.47 0.39 19.18
N LEU A 17 2.20 1.51 19.23
CA LEU A 17 3.19 1.86 18.22
C LEU A 17 4.45 1.01 18.40
N ILE A 18 4.78 0.20 17.40
CA ILE A 18 6.02 -0.56 17.32
C ILE A 18 6.95 0.15 16.34
N VAL A 19 8.08 0.62 16.83
CA VAL A 19 9.12 1.25 16.01
C VAL A 19 10.28 0.28 15.87
N THR A 20 10.60 -0.10 14.63
CA THR A 20 11.69 -1.04 14.33
C THR A 20 12.76 -0.35 13.50
N LYS A 21 13.99 -0.39 13.98
CA LYS A 21 15.16 0.13 13.25
C LYS A 21 15.82 -0.98 12.47
N ILE A 22 15.98 -0.79 11.17
CA ILE A 22 16.73 -1.70 10.32
C ILE A 22 18.21 -1.28 10.37
N GLN A 23 19.07 -2.19 10.80
CA GLN A 23 20.51 -1.94 10.83
C GLN A 23 21.07 -1.95 9.41
N TYR A 24 21.91 -0.98 9.10
CA TYR A 24 22.61 -0.93 7.83
C TYR A 24 23.59 -2.11 7.71
N ASN A 25 23.48 -2.86 6.63
CA ASN A 25 24.42 -3.91 6.29
C ASN A 25 24.92 -3.66 4.85
N PRO A 26 26.24 -3.47 4.65
CA PRO A 26 26.79 -3.22 3.30
C PRO A 26 26.50 -4.31 2.28
N ARG A 27 26.31 -5.55 2.73
CA ARG A 27 25.99 -6.70 1.87
C ARG A 27 24.53 -6.75 1.42
N PHE A 28 23.63 -6.06 2.12
CA PHE A 28 22.20 -6.09 1.85
C PHE A 28 21.64 -4.64 1.89
N PRO A 29 21.47 -4.00 0.75
CA PRO A 29 20.93 -2.65 0.72
C PRO A 29 19.51 -2.64 1.31
N ILE A 30 19.22 -1.63 2.12
CA ILE A 30 17.89 -1.45 2.70
C ILE A 30 16.93 -1.15 1.55
N SER A 31 15.91 -1.97 1.42
CA SER A 31 14.84 -1.82 0.44
C SER A 31 13.49 -1.63 1.14
N VAL A 32 12.51 -1.09 0.40
CA VAL A 32 11.12 -0.98 0.88
C VAL A 32 10.55 -2.36 1.23
N LYS A 33 10.89 -3.40 0.46
CA LYS A 33 10.50 -4.80 0.76
C LYS A 33 11.00 -5.25 2.12
N MET A 34 12.28 -4.97 2.41
CA MET A 34 12.87 -5.32 3.70
C MET A 34 12.15 -4.61 4.84
N ALA A 35 11.84 -3.32 4.67
CA ALA A 35 11.10 -2.55 5.66
C ALA A 35 9.70 -3.12 5.90
N ILE A 36 8.95 -3.43 4.85
CA ILE A 36 7.62 -4.04 4.95
C ILE A 36 7.71 -5.42 5.62
N ASN A 37 8.67 -6.28 5.22
CA ASN A 37 8.85 -7.61 5.81
C ASN A 37 9.15 -7.52 7.31
N VAL A 38 10.01 -6.60 7.73
CA VAL A 38 10.31 -6.36 9.15
C VAL A 38 9.06 -5.88 9.89
N GLY A 39 8.30 -4.95 9.32
CA GLY A 39 7.03 -4.48 9.89
C GLY A 39 6.00 -5.61 10.05
N ILE A 40 5.83 -6.46 9.03
CA ILE A 40 4.92 -7.61 9.09
C ILE A 40 5.35 -8.60 10.17
N LYS A 41 6.64 -8.92 10.28
CA LYS A 41 7.16 -9.81 11.33
C LYS A 41 6.93 -9.25 12.73
N SER A 42 7.07 -7.94 12.89
CA SER A 42 6.87 -7.25 14.17
C SER A 42 5.41 -7.06 14.56
N SER A 43 4.48 -7.20 13.63
CA SER A 43 3.05 -7.09 13.90
C SER A 43 2.52 -8.28 14.70
N HIS A 44 1.50 -8.06 15.53
CA HIS A 44 0.87 -9.13 16.33
C HIS A 44 -0.46 -9.62 15.74
N ASN A 45 -1.07 -8.83 14.86
CA ASN A 45 -2.39 -9.09 14.32
C ASN A 45 -2.33 -9.89 13.01
N GLU A 46 -3.38 -10.64 12.73
CA GLU A 46 -3.54 -11.41 11.49
C GLU A 46 -3.87 -10.50 10.30
N HIS A 47 -4.76 -9.54 10.48
CA HIS A 47 -5.15 -8.61 9.43
C HIS A 47 -4.18 -7.43 9.39
N LEU A 48 -3.51 -7.25 8.26
CA LEU A 48 -2.51 -6.22 8.04
C LEU A 48 -3.01 -5.21 7.02
N LEU A 49 -2.80 -3.93 7.30
CA LEU A 49 -2.99 -2.85 6.34
C LEU A 49 -1.65 -2.16 6.11
N ILE A 50 -1.28 -2.02 4.85
CA ILE A 50 -0.06 -1.32 4.43
C ILE A 50 -0.44 0.05 3.91
N THR A 51 0.29 1.05 4.36
CA THR A 51 0.21 2.42 3.85
C THR A 51 1.61 3.01 3.68
N THR A 52 1.69 4.16 3.03
CA THR A 52 2.92 4.90 2.80
C THR A 52 2.92 6.20 3.60
N THR A 53 4.09 6.76 3.87
CA THR A 53 4.25 7.99 4.67
C THR A 53 3.72 9.25 3.98
N ASP A 54 3.53 9.19 2.67
CA ASP A 54 3.00 10.27 1.82
C ASP A 54 1.50 10.15 1.53
N ALA A 55 0.83 9.20 2.19
CA ALA A 55 -0.60 8.99 2.05
C ALA A 55 -1.34 9.26 3.37
N THR A 56 -2.49 9.91 3.27
CA THR A 56 -3.39 10.19 4.39
C THR A 56 -4.78 9.61 4.15
N PRO A 57 -5.45 9.09 5.18
CA PRO A 57 -6.85 8.67 5.06
C PRO A 57 -7.75 9.84 4.70
N ALA A 58 -8.66 9.65 3.75
CA ALA A 58 -9.68 10.64 3.41
C ALA A 58 -10.76 10.80 4.49
N SER A 59 -10.80 9.90 5.48
CA SER A 59 -11.80 9.87 6.55
C SER A 59 -11.23 9.14 7.77
N GLU A 60 -11.62 9.55 8.96
CA GLU A 60 -11.36 8.86 10.23
C GLU A 60 -11.91 7.43 10.25
N GLN A 61 -12.89 7.13 9.39
CA GLN A 61 -13.50 5.81 9.26
C GLN A 61 -12.71 4.86 8.34
N TRP A 62 -11.60 5.30 7.76
CA TRP A 62 -10.80 4.50 6.83
C TRP A 62 -10.44 3.12 7.39
N LEU A 63 -9.90 3.07 8.60
CA LEU A 63 -9.50 1.81 9.24
C LEU A 63 -10.70 0.87 9.41
N GLN A 64 -11.85 1.41 9.81
CA GLN A 64 -13.07 0.63 9.98
C GLN A 64 -13.57 0.05 8.64
N MET A 65 -13.50 0.85 7.56
CA MET A 65 -13.96 0.40 6.24
C MET A 65 -13.05 -0.68 5.66
N MET A 66 -11.74 -0.50 5.79
CA MET A 66 -10.77 -1.50 5.36
C MET A 66 -10.86 -2.77 6.21
N GLY A 67 -11.00 -2.63 7.54
CA GLY A 67 -11.15 -3.77 8.45
C GLY A 67 -12.40 -4.60 8.18
N LYS A 68 -13.54 -3.96 7.91
CA LYS A 68 -14.78 -4.67 7.53
C LYS A 68 -14.64 -5.45 6.23
N ALA A 69 -13.78 -5.04 5.32
CA ALA A 69 -13.62 -5.72 4.04
C ALA A 69 -12.96 -7.11 4.19
N PHE A 70 -12.21 -7.37 5.26
CA PHE A 70 -11.65 -8.69 5.57
C PHE A 70 -12.71 -9.77 5.85
N THR A 71 -13.95 -9.39 6.16
CA THR A 71 -15.04 -10.38 6.28
C THR A 71 -15.44 -11.02 4.95
N ARG A 72 -14.94 -10.47 3.82
CA ARG A 72 -15.29 -10.90 2.47
C ARG A 72 -14.11 -11.44 1.66
N GLY A 73 -12.90 -11.35 2.20
CA GLY A 73 -11.70 -11.83 1.52
C GLY A 73 -10.44 -11.60 2.35
N GLU A 74 -9.41 -12.37 2.07
CA GLU A 74 -8.11 -12.29 2.74
C GLU A 74 -7.24 -11.15 2.23
N ILE A 75 -7.55 -10.63 1.03
CA ILE A 75 -6.92 -9.46 0.42
C ILE A 75 -7.94 -8.33 0.39
N VAL A 76 -7.54 -7.14 0.80
CA VAL A 76 -8.37 -5.94 0.76
C VAL A 76 -7.69 -4.88 -0.10
N LEU A 77 -8.37 -4.46 -1.16
CA LEU A 77 -7.87 -3.49 -2.12
C LEU A 77 -8.68 -2.20 -2.03
N GLY A 78 -8.04 -1.12 -1.58
CA GLY A 78 -8.66 0.20 -1.48
C GLY A 78 -8.22 1.13 -2.60
N TYR A 79 -9.12 2.07 -2.96
CA TYR A 79 -8.80 3.12 -3.91
C TYR A 79 -7.91 4.19 -3.27
N THR A 80 -6.90 4.64 -4.03
CA THR A 80 -6.03 5.76 -3.65
C THR A 80 -6.07 6.83 -4.73
N SER A 81 -6.43 8.04 -4.33
CA SER A 81 -6.40 9.24 -5.19
C SER A 81 -5.11 10.02 -4.97
N ILE A 82 -4.80 10.90 -5.91
CA ILE A 82 -3.77 11.93 -5.72
C ILE A 82 -4.41 13.18 -5.13
N GLU A 83 -3.67 13.88 -4.27
CA GLU A 83 -4.04 15.17 -3.70
C GLU A 83 -4.42 16.18 -4.79
N GLN A 84 -5.38 17.03 -4.50
CA GLN A 84 -5.78 18.08 -5.43
C GLN A 84 -4.75 19.20 -5.44
N GLY A 85 -4.03 19.33 -6.55
CA GLY A 85 -3.18 20.46 -6.84
C GLY A 85 -3.82 21.39 -7.90
N GLU A 86 -3.14 22.48 -8.19
CA GLU A 86 -3.58 23.47 -9.16
C GLU A 86 -3.13 23.14 -10.59
N GLY A 87 -3.86 23.68 -11.56
CA GLY A 87 -3.52 23.65 -12.99
C GLY A 87 -3.81 22.34 -13.70
N LEU A 88 -3.66 22.39 -15.03
CA LEU A 88 -3.97 21.29 -15.95
C LEU A 88 -3.14 20.01 -15.66
N THR A 89 -1.87 20.19 -15.30
CA THR A 89 -0.97 19.06 -14.99
C THR A 89 -1.50 18.22 -13.82
N SER A 90 -1.89 18.88 -12.73
CA SER A 90 -2.47 18.17 -11.57
C SER A 90 -3.76 17.44 -11.94
N TYR A 91 -4.60 18.07 -12.74
CA TYR A 91 -5.81 17.43 -13.25
C TYR A 91 -5.50 16.16 -14.07
N LEU A 92 -4.55 16.23 -15.00
CA LEU A 92 -4.15 15.10 -15.84
C LEU A 92 -3.54 13.94 -15.01
N ILE A 93 -2.70 14.26 -14.03
CA ILE A 93 -2.13 13.27 -13.12
C ILE A 93 -3.25 12.53 -12.36
N ARG A 94 -4.19 13.26 -11.81
CA ARG A 94 -5.33 12.70 -11.08
C ARG A 94 -6.25 11.86 -11.98
N LEU A 95 -6.51 12.34 -13.19
CA LEU A 95 -7.33 11.62 -14.17
C LEU A 95 -6.67 10.30 -14.57
N SER A 96 -5.37 10.31 -14.88
CA SER A 96 -4.64 9.09 -15.25
C SER A 96 -4.61 8.09 -14.09
N ARG A 97 -4.38 8.54 -12.86
CA ARG A 97 -4.45 7.68 -11.67
C ARG A 97 -5.84 7.05 -11.52
N MET A 98 -6.88 7.83 -11.69
CA MET A 98 -8.25 7.35 -11.61
C MET A 98 -8.54 6.28 -12.68
N GLN A 99 -8.14 6.52 -13.94
CA GLN A 99 -8.34 5.57 -15.04
C GLN A 99 -7.61 4.24 -14.79
N ILE A 100 -6.33 4.30 -14.42
CA ILE A 100 -5.53 3.11 -14.10
C ILE A 100 -6.16 2.34 -12.92
N SER A 101 -6.56 3.06 -11.87
CA SER A 101 -7.17 2.44 -10.69
C SER A 101 -8.52 1.81 -11.00
N THR A 102 -9.33 2.45 -11.83
CA THR A 102 -10.63 1.91 -12.26
C THR A 102 -10.44 0.57 -12.97
N TYR A 103 -9.42 0.46 -13.81
CA TYR A 103 -9.17 -0.76 -14.56
C TYR A 103 -8.84 -1.96 -13.65
N TRP A 104 -7.83 -1.83 -12.79
CA TRP A 104 -7.43 -2.96 -11.94
C TRP A 104 -8.42 -3.25 -10.81
N LEU A 105 -9.12 -2.23 -10.28
CA LEU A 105 -10.19 -2.43 -9.30
C LEU A 105 -11.40 -3.16 -9.92
N ALA A 106 -11.75 -2.83 -11.17
CA ALA A 106 -12.81 -3.53 -11.88
C ALA A 106 -12.47 -5.02 -12.11
N GLN A 107 -11.20 -5.33 -12.39
CA GLN A 107 -10.75 -6.73 -12.49
C GLN A 107 -10.81 -7.43 -11.12
N ALA A 108 -10.41 -6.75 -10.05
CA ALA A 108 -10.50 -7.30 -8.70
C ALA A 108 -11.95 -7.58 -8.28
N VAL A 109 -12.90 -6.69 -8.60
CA VAL A 109 -14.35 -6.91 -8.36
C VAL A 109 -14.86 -8.15 -9.10
N ARG A 110 -14.26 -8.48 -10.25
CA ARG A 110 -14.58 -9.69 -11.04
C ARG A 110 -13.86 -10.95 -10.54
N GLY A 111 -13.21 -10.89 -9.39
CA GLY A 111 -12.43 -12.01 -8.82
C GLY A 111 -11.04 -12.20 -9.43
N ARG A 112 -10.57 -11.27 -10.25
CA ARG A 112 -9.28 -11.33 -10.96
C ARG A 112 -8.34 -10.22 -10.43
N ALA A 113 -8.06 -10.24 -9.14
CA ALA A 113 -7.13 -9.30 -8.54
C ALA A 113 -5.70 -9.58 -9.02
N TYR A 114 -5.01 -8.57 -9.52
CA TYR A 114 -3.62 -8.68 -9.98
C TYR A 114 -2.74 -7.50 -9.56
N ARG A 115 -3.37 -6.46 -8.99
CA ARG A 115 -2.70 -5.21 -8.62
C ARG A 115 -3.35 -4.59 -7.38
N GLY A 116 -2.58 -3.82 -6.62
CA GLY A 116 -3.06 -3.04 -5.49
C GLY A 116 -2.30 -1.73 -5.31
N SER A 117 -2.92 -0.75 -4.65
CA SER A 117 -2.22 0.47 -4.28
C SER A 117 -1.36 0.22 -3.04
N ARG A 118 -0.07 0.56 -3.09
CA ARG A 118 0.86 0.41 -1.96
C ARG A 118 0.39 1.15 -0.70
N SER A 119 -0.32 2.24 -0.87
CA SER A 119 -0.82 3.08 0.22
C SER A 119 -2.16 2.63 0.79
N ASN A 120 -2.86 1.69 0.13
CA ASN A 120 -4.21 1.28 0.54
C ASN A 120 -4.49 -0.19 0.22
N ILE A 121 -3.68 -1.06 0.78
CA ILE A 121 -3.78 -2.51 0.60
C ILE A 121 -3.78 -3.21 1.95
N GLY A 122 -4.57 -4.28 2.05
CA GLY A 122 -4.55 -5.18 3.19
C GLY A 122 -4.46 -6.63 2.76
N PHE A 123 -3.91 -7.45 3.63
CA PHE A 123 -3.85 -8.90 3.47
C PHE A 123 -3.67 -9.58 4.83
N THR A 124 -3.94 -10.88 4.88
CA THR A 124 -3.71 -11.66 6.09
C THR A 124 -2.23 -12.03 6.23
N LYS A 125 -1.76 -12.08 7.46
CA LYS A 125 -0.39 -12.46 7.77
C LYS A 125 -0.10 -13.91 7.36
N SER A 126 -1.07 -14.79 7.55
CA SER A 126 -1.01 -16.18 7.12
C SER A 126 -0.82 -16.30 5.61
N LEU A 127 -1.58 -15.53 4.83
CA LEU A 127 -1.46 -15.50 3.37
C LEU A 127 -0.07 -15.03 2.92
N TYR A 128 0.46 -13.98 3.58
CA TYR A 128 1.81 -13.48 3.31
C TYR A 128 2.90 -14.54 3.52
N PHE A 129 2.87 -15.24 4.64
CA PHE A 129 3.87 -16.27 4.94
C PHE A 129 3.65 -17.55 4.12
N GLY A 130 2.43 -17.87 3.72
CA GLY A 130 2.10 -19.02 2.87
C GLY A 130 2.85 -19.00 1.54
N VAL A 131 3.04 -17.81 0.95
CA VAL A 131 3.83 -17.63 -0.29
C VAL A 131 5.28 -17.23 -0.03
N LYS A 132 5.78 -17.34 1.19
CA LYS A 132 7.12 -16.90 1.63
C LYS A 132 7.37 -15.39 1.45
N GLY A 133 6.31 -14.60 1.41
CA GLY A 133 6.34 -13.14 1.31
C GLY A 133 7.05 -12.63 0.05
N PHE A 134 7.82 -11.56 0.20
CA PHE A 134 8.58 -10.94 -0.91
C PHE A 134 9.91 -11.65 -1.25
N THR A 135 10.25 -12.78 -0.63
CA THR A 135 11.59 -13.38 -0.76
C THR A 135 11.90 -13.89 -2.15
N HIS A 136 10.89 -14.20 -2.96
CA HIS A 136 11.07 -14.69 -4.34
C HIS A 136 11.05 -13.57 -5.40
N LEU A 137 10.76 -12.32 -4.99
CA LEU A 137 10.62 -11.21 -5.92
C LEU A 137 11.93 -10.44 -6.04
N ASN A 138 12.77 -10.83 -6.97
CA ASN A 138 14.09 -10.21 -7.21
C ASN A 138 14.02 -8.92 -8.05
N MET A 139 12.86 -8.26 -8.09
CA MET A 139 12.63 -7.08 -8.92
C MET A 139 12.52 -5.81 -8.09
N ASN A 140 13.04 -4.70 -8.62
CA ASN A 140 12.95 -3.38 -7.98
C ASN A 140 11.67 -2.62 -8.34
N ILE A 141 10.93 -3.07 -9.36
CA ILE A 141 9.72 -2.44 -9.89
C ILE A 141 8.63 -3.52 -10.05
N GLY A 142 7.37 -3.16 -9.81
CA GLY A 142 6.23 -4.10 -9.95
C GLY A 142 6.07 -5.09 -8.78
N GLU A 143 6.78 -4.90 -7.69
CA GLU A 143 6.79 -5.80 -6.53
C GLU A 143 5.40 -6.06 -5.94
N ASN A 144 4.58 -5.00 -5.84
CA ASN A 144 3.24 -5.13 -5.27
C ASN A 144 2.32 -5.90 -6.21
N ASP A 145 2.46 -5.72 -7.51
CA ASP A 145 1.62 -6.39 -8.50
C ASP A 145 1.94 -7.87 -8.55
N LEU A 146 3.23 -8.23 -8.58
CA LEU A 146 3.66 -9.62 -8.52
C LEU A 146 3.31 -10.29 -7.18
N PHE A 147 3.41 -9.55 -6.08
CA PHE A 147 2.98 -10.06 -4.78
C PHE A 147 1.47 -10.33 -4.77
N ILE A 148 0.65 -9.37 -5.23
CA ILE A 148 -0.80 -9.60 -5.33
C ILE A 148 -1.11 -10.78 -6.24
N GLN A 149 -0.46 -10.91 -7.40
CA GLN A 149 -0.65 -12.05 -8.29
C GLN A 149 -0.28 -13.38 -7.64
N SER A 150 0.72 -13.40 -6.76
CA SER A 150 1.16 -14.62 -6.06
C SER A 150 0.20 -15.09 -4.97
N ILE A 151 -0.58 -14.16 -4.38
CA ILE A 151 -1.51 -14.45 -3.29
C ILE A 151 -2.98 -14.42 -3.70
N ALA A 152 -3.31 -13.79 -4.83
CA ALA A 152 -4.66 -13.72 -5.35
C ALA A 152 -5.05 -15.05 -5.98
N HIS A 153 -6.16 -15.59 -5.52
CA HIS A 153 -6.84 -16.75 -6.10
C HIS A 153 -8.35 -16.51 -6.07
N ASP A 154 -9.12 -17.43 -6.59
CA ASP A 154 -10.56 -17.28 -6.84
C ASP A 154 -11.32 -16.57 -5.72
N ASN A 155 -11.70 -15.32 -5.96
CA ASN A 155 -12.55 -14.50 -5.09
C ASN A 155 -12.02 -14.23 -3.67
N ASN A 156 -10.70 -14.41 -3.39
CA ASN A 156 -10.15 -14.10 -2.06
C ASN A 156 -9.84 -12.60 -1.84
N ALA A 157 -10.10 -11.76 -2.85
CA ALA A 157 -9.89 -10.31 -2.76
C ALA A 157 -11.22 -9.56 -2.64
N SER A 158 -11.30 -8.65 -1.68
CA SER A 158 -12.39 -7.69 -1.50
C SER A 158 -11.95 -6.28 -1.89
N VAL A 159 -12.87 -5.48 -2.44
CA VAL A 159 -12.59 -4.13 -2.93
C VAL A 159 -13.36 -3.10 -2.10
N VAL A 160 -12.68 -2.01 -1.71
CA VAL A 160 -13.26 -0.88 -0.98
C VAL A 160 -13.27 0.35 -1.88
N LEU A 161 -14.43 0.66 -2.46
CA LEU A 161 -14.63 1.80 -3.37
C LEU A 161 -15.30 3.01 -2.70
N ILE A 162 -15.83 2.83 -1.49
CA ILE A 162 -16.53 3.91 -0.79
C ILE A 162 -15.58 5.05 -0.44
N PRO A 163 -16.01 6.32 -0.52
CA PRO A 163 -15.15 7.47 -0.25
C PRO A 163 -14.46 7.44 1.12
N LYS A 164 -15.10 6.88 2.14
CA LYS A 164 -14.58 6.74 3.49
C LYS A 164 -13.41 5.78 3.63
N GLY A 165 -13.26 4.84 2.68
CA GLY A 165 -12.13 3.88 2.63
C GLY A 165 -10.99 4.32 1.73
N ARG A 166 -11.04 5.54 1.19
CA ARG A 166 -10.04 6.09 0.27
C ARG A 166 -8.82 6.61 1.02
N MET A 167 -7.64 6.45 0.40
CA MET A 167 -6.41 7.16 0.74
C MET A 167 -6.16 8.31 -0.25
N ILE A 168 -5.44 9.31 0.20
CA ILE A 168 -5.00 10.45 -0.60
C ILE A 168 -3.49 10.49 -0.54
N GLU A 169 -2.81 10.26 -1.67
CA GLU A 169 -1.37 10.41 -1.82
C GLU A 169 -1.01 11.84 -2.17
N ARG A 170 0.08 12.33 -1.61
CA ARG A 170 0.64 13.64 -1.93
C ARG A 170 1.17 13.66 -3.37
N GLN A 171 0.94 14.76 -4.07
CA GLN A 171 1.53 14.99 -5.39
C GLN A 171 2.96 15.54 -5.25
N TRP A 172 3.96 14.77 -5.70
CA TRP A 172 5.38 15.09 -5.53
C TRP A 172 6.02 15.81 -6.73
N GLY A 173 5.32 16.01 -7.83
CA GLY A 173 5.95 16.58 -9.01
C GLY A 173 4.99 17.07 -10.10
N GLY A 174 5.59 17.69 -11.12
CA GLY A 174 4.88 18.16 -12.31
C GLY A 174 4.88 17.16 -13.47
N MET A 175 4.67 17.67 -14.70
CA MET A 175 4.53 16.87 -15.93
C MET A 175 5.71 15.91 -16.17
N LYS A 176 6.96 16.36 -15.96
CA LYS A 176 8.16 15.52 -16.14
C LYS A 176 8.19 14.34 -15.19
N TRP A 177 7.88 14.58 -13.91
CA TRP A 177 7.77 13.53 -12.91
C TRP A 177 6.67 12.53 -13.27
N TRP A 178 5.50 13.02 -13.69
CA TRP A 178 4.39 12.18 -14.10
C TRP A 178 4.73 11.29 -15.29
N MET A 179 5.34 11.84 -16.36
CA MET A 179 5.76 11.07 -17.53
C MET A 179 6.76 9.96 -17.16
N GLN A 180 7.73 10.24 -16.29
CA GLN A 180 8.66 9.22 -15.79
C GLN A 180 7.96 8.11 -15.00
N HIS A 181 6.90 8.45 -14.26
CA HIS A 181 6.17 7.50 -13.45
C HIS A 181 5.09 6.73 -14.21
N LEU A 182 4.64 7.21 -15.35
CA LEU A 182 3.72 6.46 -16.22
C LEU A 182 4.31 5.13 -16.66
N HIS A 183 5.61 5.08 -16.94
CA HIS A 183 6.30 3.83 -17.29
C HIS A 183 6.31 2.79 -16.17
N HIS A 184 6.08 3.20 -14.93
CA HIS A 184 5.97 2.26 -13.80
C HIS A 184 4.54 1.70 -13.65
N TYR A 185 3.58 2.25 -14.38
CA TYR A 185 2.17 1.83 -14.35
C TYR A 185 1.72 1.14 -15.65
N ALA A 186 2.51 1.18 -16.70
CA ALA A 186 2.30 0.48 -17.96
C ALA A 186 2.90 -0.92 -17.91
#